data_6b26969b2c81ae5228bdd0a9263e3284
#
_entry.id   6b26969b2c81ae5228bdd0a9263e3284
#
_cell.length_a   1.000
_cell.length_b   1.000
_cell.length_c   1.000
_cell.angle_alpha   90.00
_cell.angle_beta   90.00
_cell.angle_gamma   90.00
#
_symmetry.space_group_name_H-M   'P 1'
#
loop_
_entity.id
_entity.type
_entity.pdbx_description
1 polymer ?
#
loop_
_entity_poly.entity_id
_entity_poly.type
_entity_poly.pdbx_seq_one_letter_code
_entity_poly.pdbx_strand_id
1 'polypeptide(L)'
;MPYQIRKFIFSIFSLQNPRSLYMNAESKNNIVIFDVATSNDKSIAKTQQFYLSKATADNTRRTYQAAIRQFEAAGGLLPATEQDLILYITAKAPVLNPRTLSLHLTAISHWHCYQQLPDPTQTIQIRKLLKGIFRSHGKPKRKAKALHPEHIEKMVTYLQQQNNLKALRDNALIQLAYFGAFRRSELIAITVEHLRFETQGLLVLVPMSKTDQEGEGKTKALPYGNNNICPVQAVKLWLEAANIKQGFIFRAINRWNNLQPEPLNLNSVNKIIKTLANKCGFDFVADLSSHSLRRGFATSAANVGTDFEWIKRQGGWKNDATVREYIEEGQLFDKNAAAKLITFAFNNKE
;
A
#
# COMPACT_ATOMS: atom_id res chain seq x y z
N MET A 1 19.85 -9.27 -38.17
CA MET A 1 20.41 -9.69 -36.87
C MET A 1 19.85 -8.83 -35.75
N PRO A 2 18.78 -9.24 -35.06
CA PRO A 2 18.45 -8.68 -33.75
C PRO A 2 17.79 -9.71 -32.79
N TYR A 3 18.13 -10.98 -32.85
CA TYR A 3 17.47 -12.01 -32.00
C TYR A 3 18.30 -12.50 -30.80
N GLN A 4 19.55 -12.11 -30.72
CA GLN A 4 20.45 -12.53 -29.62
C GLN A 4 20.41 -11.64 -28.37
N ILE A 5 19.89 -10.42 -28.47
CA ILE A 5 19.86 -9.44 -27.34
C ILE A 5 18.67 -9.69 -26.39
N ARG A 6 17.62 -10.39 -26.83
CA ARG A 6 16.40 -10.61 -26.02
C ARG A 6 16.54 -11.62 -24.86
N LYS A 7 17.54 -12.49 -24.89
CA LYS A 7 17.80 -13.44 -23.79
C LYS A 7 18.61 -12.84 -22.63
N PHE A 8 19.26 -11.68 -22.84
CA PHE A 8 20.10 -11.03 -21.84
C PHE A 8 19.34 -10.21 -20.80
N ILE A 9 18.10 -9.77 -21.11
CA ILE A 9 17.33 -8.87 -20.25
C ILE A 9 16.70 -9.58 -19.04
N PHE A 10 16.51 -10.89 -19.09
CA PHE A 10 16.02 -11.67 -17.94
C PHE A 10 17.11 -12.13 -16.96
N SER A 11 18.38 -12.01 -17.33
CA SER A 11 19.56 -12.42 -16.55
C SER A 11 20.32 -11.25 -15.92
N ILE A 12 20.00 -10.01 -16.21
CA ILE A 12 20.77 -8.80 -15.81
C ILE A 12 20.43 -8.31 -14.38
N PHE A 13 19.88 -9.17 -13.54
CA PHE A 13 20.06 -9.05 -12.10
C PHE A 13 21.19 -9.95 -11.57
N SER A 14 22.02 -10.51 -12.45
CA SER A 14 23.26 -11.19 -12.07
C SER A 14 24.44 -10.27 -12.39
N LEU A 15 25.06 -9.81 -11.33
CA LEU A 15 26.29 -9.04 -11.28
C LEU A 15 27.40 -9.69 -12.14
N GLN A 16 27.85 -9.02 -13.20
CA GLN A 16 29.20 -9.21 -13.72
C GLN A 16 30.15 -8.21 -13.05
N ASN A 17 31.17 -8.79 -12.46
CA ASN A 17 32.24 -8.21 -11.68
C ASN A 17 33.11 -7.24 -12.52
N PRO A 18 33.31 -5.97 -12.16
CA PRO A 18 34.31 -5.14 -12.81
C PRO A 18 35.66 -5.32 -12.12
N ARG A 19 36.40 -6.35 -12.51
CA ARG A 19 37.86 -6.45 -12.23
C ARG A 19 38.61 -6.45 -13.54
N SER A 20 38.86 -5.26 -14.09
CA SER A 20 40.05 -4.99 -14.92
C SER A 20 40.05 -3.49 -15.26
N LEU A 21 40.87 -2.74 -14.57
CA LEU A 21 41.52 -1.51 -14.97
C LEU A 21 41.99 -0.74 -13.73
N TYR A 22 43.09 -1.21 -13.14
CA TYR A 22 44.07 -0.35 -12.45
C TYR A 22 45.36 -1.16 -12.28
N MET A 23 46.25 -1.01 -13.21
CA MET A 23 47.68 -1.30 -13.00
C MET A 23 48.46 -0.01 -13.11
N ASN A 24 49.34 0.15 -12.13
CA ASN A 24 50.51 0.99 -12.02
C ASN A 24 50.34 2.32 -11.25
N ALA A 25 50.68 2.22 -9.95
CA ALA A 25 51.60 3.16 -9.30
C ALA A 25 52.15 2.50 -8.01
N GLU A 26 53.44 2.25 -7.98
CA GLU A 26 54.19 1.74 -6.81
C GLU A 26 54.15 2.75 -5.67
N SER A 27 53.66 2.33 -4.50
CA SER A 27 54.14 2.83 -3.21
C SER A 27 53.98 1.75 -2.14
N LYS A 28 55.12 1.42 -1.53
CA LYS A 28 55.25 0.48 -0.43
C LYS A 28 54.46 0.97 0.79
N ASN A 29 53.35 0.33 1.10
CA ASN A 29 52.80 0.26 2.45
C ASN A 29 52.06 -1.07 2.59
N ASN A 30 52.40 -1.83 3.65
CA ASN A 30 51.83 -3.13 4.00
C ASN A 30 50.28 -3.03 4.13
N ILE A 31 49.58 -3.35 3.06
CA ILE A 31 48.16 -3.65 3.10
C ILE A 31 48.06 -5.15 3.33
N VAL A 32 47.54 -5.56 4.48
CA VAL A 32 47.12 -6.92 4.73
C VAL A 32 46.00 -7.25 3.77
N ILE A 33 46.30 -7.95 2.69
CA ILE A 33 45.30 -8.49 1.77
C ILE A 33 44.70 -9.70 2.49
N PHE A 34 43.45 -9.57 2.93
CA PHE A 34 42.69 -10.74 3.34
C PHE A 34 42.40 -11.57 2.09
N ASP A 35 43.17 -12.64 1.95
CA ASP A 35 42.92 -13.68 0.95
C ASP A 35 41.72 -14.52 1.42
N VAL A 36 40.51 -14.07 1.08
CA VAL A 36 39.25 -14.79 1.39
C VAL A 36 39.07 -15.85 0.32
N ALA A 37 39.23 -17.10 0.74
CA ALA A 37 39.17 -18.28 -0.10
C ALA A 37 37.93 -18.34 -1.00
N THR A 38 38.13 -18.69 -2.25
CA THR A 38 37.21 -18.68 -3.41
C THR A 38 35.91 -19.47 -3.28
N SER A 39 35.71 -20.29 -2.25
CA SER A 39 34.41 -20.96 -1.98
C SER A 39 33.41 -20.10 -1.19
N ASN A 40 33.88 -19.12 -0.43
CA ASN A 40 33.05 -18.21 0.37
C ASN A 40 32.50 -17.06 -0.47
N ASP A 41 33.14 -16.68 -1.56
CA ASP A 41 32.72 -15.56 -2.43
C ASP A 41 31.33 -15.77 -3.07
N LYS A 42 31.01 -16.99 -3.51
CA LYS A 42 29.70 -17.32 -4.10
C LYS A 42 28.55 -17.25 -3.06
N SER A 43 28.83 -17.62 -1.83
CA SER A 43 27.86 -17.55 -0.72
C SER A 43 27.62 -16.10 -0.30
N ILE A 44 28.70 -15.34 -0.17
CA ILE A 44 28.65 -13.90 0.17
C ILE A 44 27.93 -13.13 -0.93
N ALA A 45 28.25 -13.38 -2.21
CA ALA A 45 27.57 -12.74 -3.34
C ALA A 45 26.06 -13.06 -3.38
N LYS A 46 25.65 -14.30 -3.11
CA LYS A 46 24.24 -14.67 -2.99
C LYS A 46 23.55 -13.96 -1.83
N THR A 47 24.21 -13.88 -0.69
CA THR A 47 23.69 -13.18 0.50
C THR A 47 23.58 -11.68 0.26
N GLN A 48 24.57 -11.06 -0.35
CA GLN A 48 24.54 -9.67 -0.77
C GLN A 48 23.38 -9.41 -1.74
N GLN A 49 23.22 -10.24 -2.75
CA GLN A 49 22.13 -10.14 -3.71
C GLN A 49 20.76 -10.30 -3.03
N PHE A 50 20.64 -11.19 -2.05
CA PHE A 50 19.43 -11.33 -1.24
C PHE A 50 19.11 -10.03 -0.50
N TYR A 51 20.08 -9.42 0.23
CA TYR A 51 19.84 -8.17 0.94
C TYR A 51 19.53 -7.00 0.00
N LEU A 52 20.25 -6.86 -1.11
CA LEU A 52 19.94 -5.86 -2.13
C LEU A 52 18.53 -6.06 -2.70
N SER A 53 18.09 -7.30 -2.89
CA SER A 53 16.73 -7.61 -3.30
C SER A 53 15.68 -7.21 -2.27
N LYS A 54 16.00 -7.18 -0.99
CA LYS A 54 15.10 -6.77 0.10
C LYS A 54 15.07 -5.26 0.34
N ALA A 55 16.06 -4.52 -0.14
CA ALA A 55 16.12 -3.06 -0.01
C ALA A 55 14.96 -2.33 -0.71
N THR A 56 14.35 -2.94 -1.72
CA THR A 56 13.18 -2.40 -2.41
C THR A 56 11.99 -3.35 -2.26
N ALA A 57 10.86 -2.83 -1.80
CA ALA A 57 9.63 -3.63 -1.64
C ALA A 57 9.19 -4.27 -2.96
N ASP A 58 8.74 -5.54 -2.92
CA ASP A 58 8.34 -6.32 -4.09
C ASP A 58 7.31 -5.61 -4.97
N ASN A 59 6.34 -4.94 -4.35
CA ASN A 59 5.33 -4.18 -5.09
C ASN A 59 5.92 -2.98 -5.83
N THR A 60 6.91 -2.30 -5.25
CA THR A 60 7.64 -1.21 -5.91
C THR A 60 8.42 -1.73 -7.10
N ARG A 61 9.13 -2.86 -6.95
CA ARG A 61 9.83 -3.51 -8.07
C ARG A 61 8.90 -3.89 -9.21
N ARG A 62 7.77 -4.54 -8.90
CA ARG A 62 6.75 -4.90 -9.91
C ARG A 62 6.21 -3.67 -10.63
N THR A 63 5.98 -2.59 -9.89
CA THR A 63 5.49 -1.33 -10.45
C THR A 63 6.52 -0.69 -11.37
N TYR A 64 7.79 -0.65 -10.97
CA TYR A 64 8.87 -0.12 -11.80
C TYR A 64 9.13 -0.97 -13.04
N GLN A 65 9.13 -2.30 -12.90
CA GLN A 65 9.23 -3.20 -14.05
C GLN A 65 8.09 -3.02 -15.05
N ALA A 66 6.86 -2.80 -14.56
CA ALA A 66 5.72 -2.53 -15.43
C ALA A 66 5.86 -1.20 -16.16
N ALA A 67 6.35 -0.16 -15.47
CA ALA A 67 6.63 1.16 -16.06
C ALA A 67 7.70 1.09 -17.15
N ILE A 68 8.81 0.39 -16.89
CA ILE A 68 9.89 0.17 -17.86
C ILE A 68 9.37 -0.58 -19.09
N ARG A 69 8.63 -1.68 -18.89
CA ARG A 69 8.02 -2.42 -20.01
C ARG A 69 7.09 -1.57 -20.88
N GLN A 70 6.34 -0.64 -20.26
CA GLN A 70 5.49 0.29 -21.01
C GLN A 70 6.31 1.32 -21.79
N PHE A 71 7.44 1.76 -21.26
CA PHE A 71 8.38 2.63 -21.96
C PHE A 71 8.99 1.92 -23.18
N GLU A 72 9.51 0.70 -22.98
CA GLU A 72 10.08 -0.13 -24.06
C GLU A 72 9.03 -0.49 -25.13
N ALA A 73 7.80 -0.84 -24.73
CA ALA A 73 6.70 -1.13 -25.65
C ALA A 73 6.27 0.10 -26.48
N ALA A 74 6.60 1.29 -26.03
CA ALA A 74 6.40 2.53 -26.78
C ALA A 74 7.60 2.91 -27.68
N GLY A 75 8.61 2.05 -27.79
CA GLY A 75 9.80 2.25 -28.61
C GLY A 75 10.99 2.87 -27.84
N GLY A 76 10.86 3.10 -26.54
CA GLY A 76 11.97 3.57 -25.71
C GLY A 76 13.05 2.50 -25.53
N LEU A 77 14.30 2.94 -25.46
CA LEU A 77 15.47 2.07 -25.22
C LEU A 77 16.14 2.43 -23.89
N LEU A 78 16.78 1.46 -23.26
CA LEU A 78 17.61 1.68 -22.08
C LEU A 78 19.07 1.31 -22.38
N PRO A 79 20.04 2.15 -22.00
CA PRO A 79 19.91 3.44 -21.29
C PRO A 79 19.19 4.48 -22.15
N ALA A 80 18.27 5.22 -21.51
CA ALA A 80 17.49 6.25 -22.19
C ALA A 80 18.25 7.58 -22.25
N THR A 81 18.02 8.33 -23.33
CA THR A 81 18.46 9.71 -23.44
C THR A 81 17.37 10.69 -23.00
N GLU A 82 17.73 11.94 -22.76
CA GLU A 82 16.74 13.01 -22.51
C GLU A 82 15.71 13.12 -23.64
N GLN A 83 16.16 12.99 -24.89
CA GLN A 83 15.30 13.07 -26.06
C GLN A 83 14.28 11.93 -26.11
N ASP A 84 14.68 10.70 -25.78
CA ASP A 84 13.76 9.56 -25.70
C ASP A 84 12.65 9.80 -24.68
N LEU A 85 13.02 10.38 -23.53
CA LEU A 85 12.05 10.72 -22.49
C LEU A 85 11.10 11.83 -22.90
N ILE A 86 11.61 12.89 -23.58
CA ILE A 86 10.78 13.97 -24.12
C ILE A 86 9.74 13.42 -25.08
N LEU A 87 10.17 12.60 -26.05
CA LEU A 87 9.28 11.97 -27.02
C LEU A 87 8.23 11.10 -26.32
N TYR A 88 8.67 10.25 -25.39
CA TYR A 88 7.80 9.35 -24.65
C TYR A 88 6.72 10.08 -23.85
N ILE A 89 7.11 11.01 -22.96
CA ILE A 89 6.14 11.69 -22.11
C ILE A 89 5.21 12.60 -22.90
N THR A 90 5.69 13.21 -23.99
CA THR A 90 4.85 14.03 -24.89
C THR A 90 3.81 13.16 -25.59
N ALA A 91 4.21 12.04 -26.16
CA ALA A 91 3.30 11.12 -26.85
C ALA A 91 2.26 10.50 -25.90
N LYS A 92 2.64 10.23 -24.63
CA LYS A 92 1.75 9.59 -23.64
C LYS A 92 0.93 10.57 -22.80
N ALA A 93 1.24 11.88 -22.82
CA ALA A 93 0.53 12.89 -22.04
C ALA A 93 -1.00 12.93 -22.28
N PRO A 94 -1.52 12.77 -23.53
CA PRO A 94 -2.96 12.79 -23.74
C PRO A 94 -3.71 11.56 -23.19
N VAL A 95 -3.02 10.42 -23.05
CA VAL A 95 -3.65 9.12 -22.72
C VAL A 95 -3.35 8.64 -21.29
N LEU A 96 -2.24 9.04 -20.70
CA LEU A 96 -1.86 8.64 -19.34
C LEU A 96 -2.06 9.78 -18.34
N ASN A 97 -2.42 9.40 -17.11
CA ASN A 97 -2.44 10.36 -16.03
C ASN A 97 -1.02 10.90 -15.78
N PRO A 98 -0.82 12.22 -15.60
CA PRO A 98 0.50 12.80 -15.33
C PRO A 98 1.24 12.17 -14.14
N ARG A 99 0.52 11.68 -13.12
CA ARG A 99 1.12 10.93 -12.00
C ARG A 99 1.69 9.58 -12.44
N THR A 100 1.08 8.94 -13.44
CA THR A 100 1.59 7.70 -14.03
C THR A 100 2.87 7.99 -14.82
N LEU A 101 2.91 9.07 -15.58
CA LEU A 101 4.14 9.52 -16.28
C LEU A 101 5.26 9.84 -15.30
N SER A 102 4.96 10.56 -14.21
CA SER A 102 5.93 10.81 -13.14
C SER A 102 6.46 9.50 -12.53
N LEU A 103 5.62 8.50 -12.34
CA LEU A 103 6.02 7.17 -11.86
C LEU A 103 6.94 6.47 -12.87
N HIS A 104 6.66 6.57 -14.18
CA HIS A 104 7.50 5.99 -15.23
C HIS A 104 8.89 6.65 -15.23
N LEU A 105 8.96 7.98 -15.14
CA LEU A 105 10.23 8.68 -15.01
C LEU A 105 10.99 8.26 -13.75
N THR A 106 10.30 8.10 -12.61
CA THR A 106 10.92 7.59 -11.38
C THR A 106 11.50 6.18 -11.57
N ALA A 107 10.80 5.30 -12.29
CA ALA A 107 11.29 3.94 -12.56
C ALA A 107 12.53 3.96 -13.46
N ILE A 108 12.55 4.80 -14.48
CA ILE A 108 13.71 4.98 -15.40
C ILE A 108 14.89 5.60 -14.66
N SER A 109 14.65 6.63 -13.84
CA SER A 109 15.67 7.22 -12.95
C SER A 109 16.30 6.17 -12.05
N HIS A 110 15.47 5.36 -11.38
CA HIS A 110 15.94 4.28 -10.52
C HIS A 110 16.76 3.24 -11.30
N TRP A 111 16.37 2.90 -12.52
CA TRP A 111 17.11 2.00 -13.38
C TRP A 111 18.49 2.57 -13.72
N HIS A 112 18.59 3.84 -14.16
CA HIS A 112 19.85 4.51 -14.46
C HIS A 112 20.77 4.58 -13.24
N CYS A 113 20.24 5.00 -12.10
CA CYS A 113 21.00 5.03 -10.83
C CYS A 113 21.55 3.65 -10.44
N TYR A 114 20.72 2.60 -10.61
CA TYR A 114 21.16 1.24 -10.30
C TYR A 114 22.27 0.73 -11.23
N GLN A 115 22.26 1.16 -12.49
CA GLN A 115 23.32 0.87 -13.49
C GLN A 115 24.50 1.82 -13.39
N GLN A 116 24.51 2.75 -12.43
CA GLN A 116 25.55 3.79 -12.27
C GLN A 116 25.74 4.66 -13.54
N LEU A 117 24.64 4.86 -14.27
CA LEU A 117 24.58 5.71 -15.46
C LEU A 117 24.00 7.09 -15.13
N PRO A 118 24.36 8.15 -15.92
CA PRO A 118 23.71 9.44 -15.78
C PRO A 118 22.19 9.36 -15.86
N ASP A 119 21.50 10.05 -14.98
CA ASP A 119 20.03 10.07 -14.92
C ASP A 119 19.44 11.17 -15.83
N PRO A 120 18.86 10.83 -16.99
CA PRO A 120 18.31 11.81 -17.93
C PRO A 120 17.02 12.44 -17.43
N THR A 121 16.39 11.91 -16.39
CA THR A 121 15.11 12.42 -15.87
C THR A 121 15.28 13.71 -15.06
N GLN A 122 16.51 14.04 -14.65
CA GLN A 122 16.81 15.17 -13.76
C GLN A 122 17.03 16.49 -14.50
N THR A 123 16.96 16.51 -15.84
CA THR A 123 17.18 17.73 -16.63
C THR A 123 16.07 18.76 -16.41
N ILE A 124 16.42 20.03 -16.59
CA ILE A 124 15.47 21.15 -16.46
C ILE A 124 14.33 21.01 -17.46
N GLN A 125 14.62 20.51 -18.67
CA GLN A 125 13.65 20.37 -19.73
C GLN A 125 12.59 19.33 -19.39
N ILE A 126 12.98 18.14 -18.90
CA ILE A 126 12.05 17.10 -18.45
C ILE A 126 11.16 17.60 -17.30
N ARG A 127 11.74 18.28 -16.31
CA ARG A 127 10.95 18.84 -15.19
C ARG A 127 9.96 19.91 -15.66
N LYS A 128 10.36 20.81 -16.56
CA LYS A 128 9.47 21.83 -17.13
C LYS A 128 8.35 21.21 -17.94
N LEU A 129 8.68 20.23 -18.81
CA LEU A 129 7.70 19.52 -19.63
C LEU A 129 6.70 18.76 -18.77
N LEU A 130 7.14 18.00 -17.76
CA LEU A 130 6.27 17.30 -16.84
C LEU A 130 5.35 18.26 -16.07
N LYS A 131 5.88 19.44 -15.63
CA LYS A 131 5.06 20.48 -14.99
C LYS A 131 4.00 21.04 -15.94
N GLY A 132 4.33 21.23 -17.22
CA GLY A 132 3.38 21.62 -18.26
C GLY A 132 2.28 20.57 -18.45
N ILE A 133 2.65 19.29 -18.54
CA ILE A 133 1.72 18.16 -18.64
C ILE A 133 0.78 18.10 -17.42
N PHE A 134 1.31 18.31 -16.20
CA PHE A 134 0.46 18.35 -15.00
C PHE A 134 -0.55 19.50 -15.04
N ARG A 135 -0.18 20.66 -15.57
CA ARG A 135 -1.09 21.81 -15.71
C ARG A 135 -2.18 21.58 -16.76
N SER A 136 -1.82 20.92 -17.88
CA SER A 136 -2.74 20.71 -19.01
C SER A 136 -3.66 19.49 -18.82
N HIS A 137 -3.14 18.42 -18.23
CA HIS A 137 -3.83 17.12 -18.12
C HIS A 137 -4.07 16.65 -16.68
N GLY A 138 -3.63 17.45 -15.69
CA GLY A 138 -3.78 17.10 -14.27
C GLY A 138 -5.27 17.02 -13.87
N LYS A 139 -5.64 15.92 -13.24
CA LYS A 139 -6.98 15.72 -12.68
C LYS A 139 -6.88 15.60 -11.16
N PRO A 140 -7.86 16.09 -10.40
CA PRO A 140 -7.93 15.86 -8.97
C PRO A 140 -7.76 14.37 -8.64
N LYS A 141 -7.09 14.07 -7.53
CA LYS A 141 -6.95 12.68 -7.09
C LYS A 141 -8.32 12.14 -6.71
N ARG A 142 -8.77 11.07 -7.38
CA ARG A 142 -9.99 10.37 -6.97
C ARG A 142 -9.69 9.61 -5.67
N LYS A 143 -10.27 10.08 -4.58
CA LYS A 143 -10.12 9.48 -3.26
C LYS A 143 -11.18 8.40 -3.08
N ALA A 144 -10.84 7.32 -2.36
CA ALA A 144 -11.84 6.34 -1.97
C ALA A 144 -12.87 6.99 -1.04
N LYS A 145 -14.17 6.77 -1.28
CA LYS A 145 -15.24 7.28 -0.41
C LYS A 145 -15.17 6.63 0.97
N ALA A 146 -15.32 7.42 2.03
CA ALA A 146 -15.33 6.92 3.40
C ALA A 146 -16.56 6.03 3.66
N LEU A 147 -16.37 4.93 4.37
CA LEU A 147 -17.46 4.11 4.91
C LEU A 147 -17.65 4.50 6.38
N HIS A 148 -18.79 5.12 6.70
CA HIS A 148 -19.14 5.56 8.04
C HIS A 148 -19.78 4.42 8.87
N PRO A 149 -19.97 4.58 10.20
CA PRO A 149 -20.50 3.54 11.08
C PRO A 149 -21.81 2.91 10.58
N GLU A 150 -22.74 3.71 10.08
CA GLU A 150 -24.03 3.25 9.55
C GLU A 150 -23.89 2.33 8.34
N HIS A 151 -22.85 2.54 7.51
CA HIS A 151 -22.56 1.66 6.38
C HIS A 151 -21.96 0.33 6.88
N ILE A 152 -21.13 0.37 7.92
CA ILE A 152 -20.55 -0.83 8.54
C ILE A 152 -21.65 -1.66 9.20
N GLU A 153 -22.55 -1.01 9.93
CA GLU A 153 -23.70 -1.67 10.56
C GLU A 153 -24.57 -2.39 9.53
N LYS A 154 -24.94 -1.75 8.42
CA LYS A 154 -25.68 -2.38 7.34
C LYS A 154 -24.97 -3.59 6.76
N MET A 155 -23.66 -3.49 6.52
CA MET A 155 -22.86 -4.63 6.01
C MET A 155 -22.81 -5.77 7.02
N VAL A 156 -22.60 -5.48 8.29
CA VAL A 156 -22.54 -6.50 9.37
C VAL A 156 -23.90 -7.18 9.54
N THR A 157 -24.98 -6.41 9.60
CA THR A 157 -26.35 -6.94 9.71
C THR A 157 -26.67 -7.86 8.53
N TYR A 158 -26.36 -7.44 7.29
CA TYR A 158 -26.52 -8.30 6.13
C TYR A 158 -25.74 -9.60 6.25
N LEU A 159 -24.47 -9.55 6.71
CA LEU A 159 -23.63 -10.75 6.87
C LEU A 159 -24.12 -11.68 7.96
N GLN A 160 -24.63 -11.15 9.05
CA GLN A 160 -25.19 -11.95 10.16
C GLN A 160 -26.45 -12.74 9.75
N GLN A 161 -27.20 -12.23 8.77
CA GLN A 161 -28.33 -12.96 8.19
C GLN A 161 -27.91 -14.11 7.27
N GLN A 162 -26.63 -14.15 6.84
CA GLN A 162 -26.08 -15.16 5.96
C GLN A 162 -25.45 -16.29 6.78
N ASN A 163 -26.17 -17.34 7.02
CA ASN A 163 -25.67 -18.47 7.85
C ASN A 163 -24.66 -19.34 7.09
N ASN A 164 -23.46 -18.81 6.80
CA ASN A 164 -22.40 -19.54 6.12
C ASN A 164 -20.99 -19.06 6.52
N LEU A 165 -20.01 -19.92 6.32
CA LEU A 165 -18.61 -19.70 6.71
C LEU A 165 -18.00 -18.44 6.06
N LYS A 166 -18.36 -18.15 4.80
CA LYS A 166 -17.86 -16.97 4.08
C LYS A 166 -18.36 -15.67 4.70
N ALA A 167 -19.62 -15.65 5.17
CA ALA A 167 -20.18 -14.47 5.83
C ALA A 167 -19.51 -14.21 7.18
N LEU A 168 -19.20 -15.27 7.96
CA LEU A 168 -18.45 -15.12 9.21
C LEU A 168 -17.05 -14.54 8.97
N ARG A 169 -16.34 -15.03 7.94
CA ARG A 169 -15.04 -14.48 7.53
C ARG A 169 -15.15 -13.00 7.15
N ASP A 170 -16.11 -12.67 6.28
CA ASP A 170 -16.26 -11.33 5.73
C ASP A 170 -16.70 -10.34 6.83
N ASN A 171 -17.51 -10.80 7.80
CA ASN A 171 -17.91 -10.03 8.98
C ASN A 171 -16.69 -9.70 9.87
N ALA A 172 -15.90 -10.71 10.23
CA ALA A 172 -14.67 -10.51 10.99
C ALA A 172 -13.69 -9.58 10.25
N LEU A 173 -13.54 -9.76 8.93
CA LEU A 173 -12.67 -8.95 8.08
C LEU A 173 -13.10 -7.48 8.06
N ILE A 174 -14.38 -7.18 7.84
CA ILE A 174 -14.89 -5.81 7.75
C ILE A 174 -14.74 -5.09 9.09
N GLN A 175 -15.17 -5.72 10.18
CA GLN A 175 -15.08 -5.11 11.51
C GLN A 175 -13.63 -4.91 11.96
N LEU A 176 -12.78 -5.92 11.79
CA LEU A 176 -11.36 -5.80 12.14
C LEU A 176 -10.67 -4.71 11.32
N ALA A 177 -10.92 -4.68 10.00
CA ALA A 177 -10.34 -3.70 9.09
C ALA A 177 -10.78 -2.27 9.43
N TYR A 178 -12.04 -2.07 9.79
CA TYR A 178 -12.60 -0.76 10.14
C TYR A 178 -12.05 -0.27 11.47
N PHE A 179 -12.31 -0.97 12.57
CA PHE A 179 -11.95 -0.53 13.91
C PHE A 179 -10.44 -0.54 14.19
N GLY A 180 -9.70 -1.45 13.56
CA GLY A 180 -8.24 -1.48 13.60
C GLY A 180 -7.59 -0.53 12.59
N ALA A 181 -8.38 0.10 11.72
CA ALA A 181 -7.89 0.95 10.63
C ALA A 181 -6.68 0.33 9.90
N PHE A 182 -6.71 -0.98 9.62
CA PHE A 182 -5.61 -1.71 8.99
C PHE A 182 -5.41 -1.33 7.52
N ARG A 183 -4.16 -1.33 7.07
CA ARG A 183 -3.89 -1.41 5.63
C ARG A 183 -4.26 -2.79 5.12
N ARG A 184 -4.69 -2.89 3.88
CA ARG A 184 -5.08 -4.16 3.26
C ARG A 184 -4.00 -5.25 3.39
N SER A 185 -2.74 -4.89 3.18
CA SER A 185 -1.60 -5.81 3.32
C SER A 185 -1.36 -6.25 4.76
N GLU A 186 -1.52 -5.34 5.72
CA GLU A 186 -1.44 -5.65 7.15
C GLU A 186 -2.55 -6.65 7.53
N LEU A 187 -3.78 -6.36 7.13
CA LEU A 187 -4.96 -7.16 7.47
C LEU A 187 -4.85 -8.62 7.04
N ILE A 188 -4.45 -8.87 5.80
CA ILE A 188 -4.36 -10.25 5.29
C ILE A 188 -3.12 -11.00 5.79
N ALA A 189 -2.13 -10.29 6.30
CA ALA A 189 -0.91 -10.86 6.88
C ALA A 189 -1.07 -11.24 8.37
N ILE A 190 -2.21 -10.91 8.99
CA ILE A 190 -2.46 -11.27 10.38
C ILE A 190 -2.56 -12.79 10.49
N THR A 191 -1.84 -13.36 11.45
CA THR A 191 -1.92 -14.78 11.83
C THR A 191 -2.49 -14.92 13.25
N VAL A 192 -2.84 -16.14 13.65
CA VAL A 192 -3.35 -16.41 15.00
C VAL A 192 -2.32 -16.01 16.06
N GLU A 193 -1.05 -16.22 15.78
CA GLU A 193 0.07 -15.91 16.68
C GLU A 193 0.23 -14.38 16.92
N HIS A 194 -0.36 -13.57 16.05
CA HIS A 194 -0.41 -12.11 16.21
C HIS A 194 -1.58 -11.64 17.10
N LEU A 195 -2.46 -12.54 17.52
CA LEU A 195 -3.66 -12.20 18.28
C LEU A 195 -3.48 -12.54 19.76
N ARG A 196 -3.78 -11.58 20.62
CA ARG A 196 -3.85 -11.81 22.07
C ARG A 196 -5.20 -11.31 22.58
N PHE A 197 -6.05 -12.24 22.99
CA PHE A 197 -7.35 -11.93 23.58
C PHE A 197 -7.18 -11.62 25.06
N GLU A 198 -7.67 -10.45 25.46
CA GLU A 198 -7.63 -9.91 26.81
C GLU A 198 -9.05 -9.71 27.34
N THR A 199 -9.18 -9.45 28.65
CA THR A 199 -10.47 -9.12 29.26
C THR A 199 -11.08 -7.83 28.69
N GLN A 200 -10.24 -6.90 28.27
CA GLN A 200 -10.66 -5.60 27.72
C GLN A 200 -10.86 -5.60 26.20
N GLY A 201 -10.38 -6.62 25.49
CA GLY A 201 -10.48 -6.66 24.03
C GLY A 201 -9.48 -7.59 23.37
N LEU A 202 -9.09 -7.20 22.14
CA LEU A 202 -8.13 -7.93 21.31
C LEU A 202 -6.93 -7.04 21.01
N LEU A 203 -5.74 -7.54 21.33
CA LEU A 203 -4.47 -6.96 20.87
C LEU A 203 -4.03 -7.68 19.59
N VAL A 204 -3.69 -6.89 18.57
CA VAL A 204 -3.21 -7.38 17.27
C VAL A 204 -1.82 -6.84 17.01
N LEU A 205 -0.84 -7.73 17.00
CA LEU A 205 0.53 -7.39 16.59
C LEU A 205 0.58 -7.27 15.07
N VAL A 206 1.12 -6.15 14.57
CA VAL A 206 1.44 -5.92 13.16
C VAL A 206 2.96 -5.96 13.03
N PRO A 207 3.55 -7.11 12.67
CA PRO A 207 5.00 -7.32 12.79
C PRO A 207 5.80 -6.46 11.80
N MET A 208 5.25 -6.17 10.63
CA MET A 208 5.84 -5.30 9.63
C MET A 208 4.79 -4.50 8.89
N SER A 209 5.00 -3.21 8.73
CA SER A 209 4.15 -2.35 7.91
C SER A 209 4.96 -1.60 6.86
N LYS A 210 4.30 -1.07 5.83
CA LYS A 210 4.95 -0.21 4.81
C LYS A 210 5.74 0.96 5.43
N THR A 211 5.40 1.35 6.66
CA THR A 211 6.00 2.47 7.39
C THR A 211 6.92 2.02 8.53
N ASP A 212 7.03 0.72 8.77
CA ASP A 212 7.87 0.10 9.78
C ASP A 212 8.83 -0.86 9.05
N GLN A 213 9.89 -0.31 8.48
CA GLN A 213 10.88 -1.06 7.72
C GLN A 213 11.96 -1.68 8.63
N GLU A 214 12.06 -1.18 9.87
CA GLU A 214 13.00 -1.68 10.88
C GLU A 214 12.43 -2.88 11.65
N GLY A 215 11.11 -3.15 11.50
CA GLY A 215 10.49 -4.36 12.07
C GLY A 215 10.22 -4.28 13.57
N GLU A 216 10.11 -3.07 14.13
CA GLU A 216 9.78 -2.88 15.56
C GLU A 216 8.39 -3.45 15.91
N GLY A 217 7.52 -3.62 14.89
CA GLY A 217 6.15 -4.05 15.08
C GLY A 217 5.27 -3.00 15.77
N LYS A 218 3.98 -3.07 15.54
CA LYS A 218 3.01 -2.19 16.21
C LYS A 218 1.84 -2.99 16.73
N THR A 219 1.52 -2.85 18.01
CA THR A 219 0.32 -3.45 18.58
C THR A 219 -0.86 -2.50 18.44
N LYS A 220 -1.97 -3.01 17.93
CA LYS A 220 -3.26 -2.32 17.89
C LYS A 220 -4.23 -2.96 18.85
N ALA A 221 -4.90 -2.14 19.66
CA ALA A 221 -5.92 -2.59 20.58
C ALA A 221 -7.31 -2.37 19.98
N LEU A 222 -8.15 -3.37 20.06
CA LEU A 222 -9.56 -3.31 19.70
C LEU A 222 -10.39 -3.68 20.94
N PRO A 223 -11.15 -2.76 21.51
CA PRO A 223 -12.04 -3.07 22.64
C PRO A 223 -13.19 -3.95 22.20
N TYR A 224 -13.84 -4.61 23.14
CA TYR A 224 -15.13 -5.24 22.88
C TYR A 224 -16.14 -4.16 22.48
N GLY A 225 -16.98 -4.49 21.53
CA GLY A 225 -18.10 -3.67 21.13
C GLY A 225 -19.38 -4.08 21.83
N ASN A 226 -20.47 -3.40 21.47
CA ASN A 226 -21.80 -3.68 21.99
C ASN A 226 -22.69 -4.30 20.90
N ASN A 227 -23.63 -5.13 21.29
CA ASN A 227 -24.63 -5.74 20.41
C ASN A 227 -24.01 -6.48 19.21
N ASN A 228 -24.44 -6.11 18.00
CA ASN A 228 -24.05 -6.76 16.76
C ASN A 228 -22.68 -6.28 16.23
N ILE A 229 -22.14 -5.18 16.74
CA ILE A 229 -20.88 -4.59 16.31
C ILE A 229 -19.81 -4.82 17.36
N CYS A 230 -19.09 -5.91 17.20
CA CYS A 230 -17.97 -6.28 18.06
C CYS A 230 -16.86 -6.95 17.26
N PRO A 231 -15.78 -6.25 16.90
CA PRO A 231 -14.69 -6.82 16.11
C PRO A 231 -14.03 -8.03 16.80
N VAL A 232 -13.96 -8.01 18.14
CA VAL A 232 -13.36 -9.10 18.92
C VAL A 232 -14.19 -10.37 18.81
N GLN A 233 -15.50 -10.26 19.01
CA GLN A 233 -16.42 -11.40 18.91
C GLN A 233 -16.53 -11.93 17.50
N ALA A 234 -16.55 -11.03 16.49
CA ALA A 234 -16.56 -11.43 15.09
C ALA A 234 -15.31 -12.26 14.71
N VAL A 235 -14.12 -11.87 15.20
CA VAL A 235 -12.89 -12.66 15.00
C VAL A 235 -12.95 -14.00 15.72
N LYS A 236 -13.41 -14.05 16.98
CA LYS A 236 -13.56 -15.31 17.72
C LYS A 236 -14.48 -16.29 17.00
N LEU A 237 -15.68 -15.85 16.65
CA LEU A 237 -16.66 -16.68 15.93
C LEU A 237 -16.12 -17.20 14.59
N TRP A 238 -15.39 -16.35 13.88
CA TRP A 238 -14.76 -16.76 12.62
C TRP A 238 -13.70 -17.84 12.84
N LEU A 239 -12.77 -17.65 13.79
CA LEU A 239 -11.70 -18.62 14.09
C LEU A 239 -12.25 -19.95 14.54
N GLU A 240 -13.27 -19.95 15.40
CA GLU A 240 -13.96 -21.14 15.89
C GLU A 240 -14.67 -21.89 14.74
N ALA A 241 -15.53 -21.19 13.98
CA ALA A 241 -16.28 -21.80 12.89
C ALA A 241 -15.40 -22.36 11.76
N ALA A 242 -14.25 -21.72 11.51
CA ALA A 242 -13.29 -22.16 10.51
C ALA A 242 -12.22 -23.12 11.06
N ASN A 243 -12.25 -23.44 12.37
CA ASN A 243 -11.26 -24.25 13.09
C ASN A 243 -9.81 -23.81 12.81
N ILE A 244 -9.57 -22.46 12.81
CA ILE A 244 -8.25 -21.88 12.56
C ILE A 244 -7.52 -21.74 13.89
N LYS A 245 -6.52 -22.61 14.11
CA LYS A 245 -5.71 -22.65 15.35
C LYS A 245 -4.32 -22.06 15.18
N GLN A 246 -3.84 -21.88 13.93
CA GLN A 246 -2.52 -21.37 13.60
C GLN A 246 -2.47 -20.75 12.21
N GLY A 247 -1.48 -19.89 11.96
CA GLY A 247 -1.22 -19.26 10.66
C GLY A 247 -2.28 -18.19 10.30
N PHE A 248 -2.43 -17.88 9.02
CA PHE A 248 -3.26 -16.76 8.56
C PHE A 248 -4.72 -16.87 9.00
N ILE A 249 -5.25 -15.77 9.56
CA ILE A 249 -6.66 -15.74 10.01
C ILE A 249 -7.63 -15.53 8.84
N PHE A 250 -7.26 -14.75 7.81
CA PHE A 250 -8.09 -14.53 6.63
C PHE A 250 -7.59 -15.34 5.45
N ARG A 251 -8.32 -16.42 5.14
CA ARG A 251 -8.01 -17.38 4.08
C ARG A 251 -9.07 -17.37 3.00
N ALA A 252 -8.72 -17.83 1.81
CA ALA A 252 -9.66 -18.03 0.74
C ALA A 252 -10.61 -19.21 1.06
N ILE A 253 -11.88 -19.09 0.65
CA ILE A 253 -12.88 -20.16 0.67
C ILE A 253 -13.25 -20.41 -0.78
N ASN A 254 -13.09 -21.66 -1.24
CA ASN A 254 -13.39 -22.03 -2.61
C ASN A 254 -14.91 -22.17 -2.85
N ARG A 255 -15.32 -22.50 -4.08
CA ARG A 255 -16.74 -22.64 -4.47
C ARG A 255 -17.46 -23.79 -3.75
N TRP A 256 -16.71 -24.75 -3.22
CA TRP A 256 -17.24 -25.89 -2.48
C TRP A 256 -17.25 -25.65 -0.95
N ASN A 257 -17.10 -24.40 -0.53
CA ASN A 257 -17.05 -23.96 0.87
C ASN A 257 -15.86 -24.52 1.68
N ASN A 258 -14.77 -24.94 1.00
CA ASN A 258 -13.57 -25.43 1.66
C ASN A 258 -12.58 -24.29 1.90
N LEU A 259 -12.10 -24.19 3.14
CA LEU A 259 -11.06 -23.23 3.54
C LEU A 259 -9.73 -23.63 2.92
N GLN A 260 -9.03 -22.66 2.32
CA GLN A 260 -7.70 -22.86 1.75
C GLN A 260 -6.62 -22.51 2.78
N PRO A 261 -5.42 -23.13 2.71
CA PRO A 261 -4.34 -22.81 3.65
C PRO A 261 -3.73 -21.42 3.41
N GLU A 262 -3.78 -20.94 2.17
CA GLU A 262 -3.16 -19.69 1.75
C GLU A 262 -3.93 -18.46 2.24
N PRO A 263 -3.22 -17.32 2.49
CA PRO A 263 -3.89 -16.07 2.85
C PRO A 263 -4.81 -15.59 1.74
N LEU A 264 -5.83 -14.86 2.11
CA LEU A 264 -6.73 -14.20 1.18
C LEU A 264 -5.94 -13.25 0.25
N ASN A 265 -6.20 -13.33 -1.06
CA ASN A 265 -5.54 -12.44 -2.01
C ASN A 265 -5.89 -10.97 -1.72
N LEU A 266 -4.90 -10.08 -1.85
CA LEU A 266 -5.06 -8.62 -1.65
C LEU A 266 -6.27 -8.06 -2.41
N ASN A 267 -6.47 -8.45 -3.66
CA ASN A 267 -7.57 -7.95 -4.48
C ASN A 267 -8.94 -8.44 -4.01
N SER A 268 -8.98 -9.59 -3.33
CA SER A 268 -10.23 -10.14 -2.79
C SER A 268 -10.84 -9.26 -1.72
N VAL A 269 -10.03 -8.54 -0.92
CA VAL A 269 -10.54 -7.58 0.08
C VAL A 269 -11.38 -6.48 -0.59
N ASN A 270 -10.88 -5.89 -1.68
CA ASN A 270 -11.65 -4.87 -2.42
C ASN A 270 -12.93 -5.47 -3.04
N LYS A 271 -12.84 -6.71 -3.55
CA LYS A 271 -14.01 -7.41 -4.11
C LYS A 271 -15.07 -7.69 -3.04
N ILE A 272 -14.66 -8.11 -1.84
CA ILE A 272 -15.56 -8.33 -0.70
C ILE A 272 -16.30 -7.03 -0.36
N ILE A 273 -15.57 -5.94 -0.15
CA ILE A 273 -16.15 -4.62 0.19
C ILE A 273 -17.16 -4.18 -0.86
N LYS A 274 -16.80 -4.23 -2.14
CA LYS A 274 -17.68 -3.83 -3.25
C LYS A 274 -18.90 -4.74 -3.38
N THR A 275 -18.72 -6.03 -3.22
CA THR A 275 -19.84 -7.00 -3.26
C THR A 275 -20.83 -6.75 -2.13
N LEU A 276 -20.33 -6.53 -0.90
CA LEU A 276 -21.19 -6.22 0.25
C LEU A 276 -21.90 -4.88 0.09
N ALA A 277 -21.19 -3.84 -0.33
CA ALA A 277 -21.78 -2.54 -0.59
C ALA A 277 -22.92 -2.62 -1.62
N ASN A 278 -22.72 -3.39 -2.69
CA ASN A 278 -23.77 -3.62 -3.68
C ASN A 278 -24.97 -4.38 -3.10
N LYS A 279 -24.72 -5.40 -2.28
CA LYS A 279 -25.77 -6.17 -1.57
C LYS A 279 -26.54 -5.33 -0.56
N CYS A 280 -25.89 -4.33 0.03
CA CYS A 280 -26.52 -3.35 0.94
C CYS A 280 -27.18 -2.17 0.20
N GLY A 281 -27.17 -2.14 -1.14
CA GLY A 281 -27.82 -1.11 -1.94
C GLY A 281 -27.10 0.25 -1.94
N PHE A 282 -25.76 0.28 -1.79
CA PHE A 282 -25.02 1.54 -1.84
C PHE A 282 -24.83 1.98 -3.29
N ASP A 283 -25.08 3.26 -3.58
CA ASP A 283 -24.98 3.88 -4.91
C ASP A 283 -23.53 4.23 -5.32
N PHE A 284 -22.60 4.27 -4.35
CA PHE A 284 -21.19 4.67 -4.53
C PHE A 284 -20.19 3.51 -4.56
N VAL A 285 -20.61 2.31 -4.93
CA VAL A 285 -19.78 1.09 -4.95
C VAL A 285 -18.51 1.27 -5.80
N ALA A 286 -18.58 2.03 -6.88
CA ALA A 286 -17.45 2.28 -7.77
C ALA A 286 -16.26 2.97 -7.04
N ASP A 287 -16.56 3.83 -6.06
CA ASP A 287 -15.60 4.63 -5.32
C ASP A 287 -15.02 3.93 -4.09
N LEU A 288 -15.45 2.69 -3.81
CA LEU A 288 -15.01 1.94 -2.65
C LEU A 288 -13.74 1.15 -2.91
N SER A 289 -12.93 1.05 -1.87
CA SER A 289 -11.76 0.20 -1.76
C SER A 289 -11.48 -0.14 -0.29
N SER A 290 -10.44 -0.92 -0.03
CA SER A 290 -9.97 -1.15 1.36
C SER A 290 -9.58 0.13 2.10
N HIS A 291 -9.19 1.18 1.38
CA HIS A 291 -8.94 2.49 1.97
C HIS A 291 -10.22 3.18 2.48
N SER A 292 -11.39 2.79 1.98
CA SER A 292 -12.69 3.33 2.44
C SER A 292 -12.97 3.01 3.91
N LEU A 293 -12.60 1.82 4.37
CA LEU A 293 -12.74 1.41 5.77
C LEU A 293 -11.82 2.26 6.69
N ARG A 294 -10.55 2.34 6.31
CA ARG A 294 -9.54 3.07 7.09
C ARG A 294 -9.80 4.57 7.11
N ARG A 295 -10.24 5.15 5.99
CA ARG A 295 -10.65 6.55 5.89
C ARG A 295 -11.91 6.80 6.71
N GLY A 296 -12.92 5.92 6.58
CA GLY A 296 -14.16 6.00 7.34
C GLY A 296 -13.93 5.97 8.83
N PHE A 297 -13.05 5.11 9.33
CA PHE A 297 -12.64 5.10 10.73
C PHE A 297 -12.09 6.47 11.17
N ALA A 298 -11.10 7.01 10.46
CA ALA A 298 -10.45 8.28 10.85
C ALA A 298 -11.44 9.45 10.81
N THR A 299 -12.26 9.53 9.75
CA THR A 299 -13.28 10.56 9.59
C THR A 299 -14.35 10.47 10.68
N SER A 300 -14.87 9.26 10.95
CA SER A 300 -15.92 9.06 11.96
C SER A 300 -15.42 9.27 13.39
N ALA A 301 -14.19 8.84 13.69
CA ALA A 301 -13.57 9.09 14.98
C ALA A 301 -13.37 10.60 15.23
N ALA A 302 -12.99 11.35 14.19
CA ALA A 302 -12.86 12.81 14.29
C ALA A 302 -14.21 13.49 14.52
N ASN A 303 -15.28 13.01 13.88
CA ASN A 303 -16.63 13.57 14.03
C ASN A 303 -17.18 13.42 15.45
N VAL A 304 -16.80 12.34 16.15
CA VAL A 304 -17.16 12.17 17.57
C VAL A 304 -16.17 12.82 18.55
N GLY A 305 -15.24 13.65 18.03
CA GLY A 305 -14.32 14.44 18.87
C GLY A 305 -13.12 13.67 19.39
N THR A 306 -12.78 12.51 18.80
CA THR A 306 -11.59 11.75 19.21
C THR A 306 -10.31 12.56 18.97
N ASP A 307 -9.38 12.51 19.92
CA ASP A 307 -8.09 13.17 19.83
C ASP A 307 -7.28 12.75 18.59
N PHE A 308 -6.58 13.72 18.00
CA PHE A 308 -5.78 13.53 16.81
C PHE A 308 -4.71 12.43 16.94
N GLU A 309 -3.99 12.44 18.09
CA GLU A 309 -2.91 11.46 18.33
C GLU A 309 -3.46 10.05 18.52
N TRP A 310 -4.66 9.90 19.08
CA TRP A 310 -5.31 8.60 19.20
C TRP A 310 -5.72 8.05 17.85
N ILE A 311 -6.31 8.89 16.99
CA ILE A 311 -6.65 8.51 15.62
C ILE A 311 -5.38 8.09 14.87
N LYS A 312 -4.34 8.92 14.91
CA LYS A 312 -3.05 8.70 14.26
C LYS A 312 -2.39 7.40 14.72
N ARG A 313 -2.37 7.16 16.04
CA ARG A 313 -1.83 5.94 16.66
C ARG A 313 -2.59 4.70 16.21
N GLN A 314 -3.93 4.69 16.31
CA GLN A 314 -4.76 3.56 15.91
C GLN A 314 -4.59 3.22 14.43
N GLY A 315 -4.52 4.20 13.56
CA GLY A 315 -4.24 3.98 12.15
C GLY A 315 -2.78 3.66 11.84
N GLY A 316 -1.82 4.03 12.68
CA GLY A 316 -0.39 3.90 12.39
C GLY A 316 0.04 4.79 11.23
N TRP A 317 -0.45 6.04 11.19
CA TRP A 317 0.01 7.04 10.23
C TRP A 317 1.29 7.70 10.72
N LYS A 318 2.31 7.77 9.86
CA LYS A 318 3.55 8.54 10.14
C LYS A 318 3.38 10.02 9.77
N ASN A 319 2.58 10.32 8.72
CA ASN A 319 2.40 11.66 8.20
C ASN A 319 1.10 12.29 8.72
N ASP A 320 1.23 13.37 9.46
CA ASP A 320 0.12 14.14 10.04
C ASP A 320 -0.80 14.72 8.97
N ALA A 321 -0.25 15.17 7.85
CA ALA A 321 -1.05 15.75 6.77
C ALA A 321 -2.13 14.77 6.26
N THR A 322 -1.82 13.45 6.22
CA THR A 322 -2.80 12.45 5.82
C THR A 322 -3.95 12.32 6.81
N VAL A 323 -3.66 12.39 8.10
CA VAL A 323 -4.69 12.30 9.16
C VAL A 323 -5.53 13.56 9.17
N ARG A 324 -4.89 14.74 9.07
CA ARG A 324 -5.59 16.04 8.99
C ARG A 324 -6.53 16.09 7.79
N GLU A 325 -6.10 15.59 6.62
CA GLU A 325 -6.94 15.50 5.42
C GLU A 325 -8.24 14.70 5.66
N TYR A 326 -8.17 13.60 6.41
CA TYR A 326 -9.36 12.80 6.76
C TYR A 326 -10.26 13.51 7.77
N ILE A 327 -9.67 14.19 8.74
CA ILE A 327 -10.39 14.94 9.76
C ILE A 327 -11.10 16.14 9.13
N GLU A 328 -10.38 16.94 8.35
CA GLU A 328 -10.93 18.12 7.66
C GLU A 328 -12.09 17.74 6.76
N GLU A 329 -11.96 16.63 6.01
CA GLU A 329 -13.04 16.16 5.15
C GLU A 329 -14.29 15.73 5.94
N GLY A 330 -14.11 15.10 7.11
CA GLY A 330 -15.23 14.74 7.99
C GLY A 330 -15.92 15.93 8.61
N GLN A 331 -15.20 17.01 8.84
CA GLN A 331 -15.66 18.21 9.57
C GLN A 331 -15.95 19.41 8.64
N LEU A 332 -16.09 19.19 7.32
CA LEU A 332 -16.29 20.26 6.35
C LEU A 332 -17.45 21.20 6.68
N PHE A 333 -18.52 20.69 7.26
CA PHE A 333 -19.69 21.49 7.66
C PHE A 333 -19.68 21.86 9.13
N ASP A 334 -19.24 20.99 10.03
CA ASP A 334 -19.30 21.19 11.49
C ASP A 334 -18.31 22.25 11.99
N LYS A 335 -17.12 22.30 11.41
CA LYS A 335 -16.09 23.32 11.73
C LYS A 335 -15.89 24.29 10.57
N ASN A 336 -16.99 24.79 10.04
CA ASN A 336 -17.00 25.69 8.91
C ASN A 336 -17.10 27.16 9.36
N ALA A 337 -16.16 28.01 8.92
CA ALA A 337 -16.16 29.42 9.26
C ALA A 337 -17.42 30.14 8.73
N ALA A 338 -17.92 29.77 7.54
CA ALA A 338 -19.15 30.34 7.01
C ALA A 338 -20.36 29.93 7.85
N ALA A 339 -20.46 28.67 8.29
CA ALA A 339 -21.54 28.23 9.16
C ALA A 339 -21.57 29.03 10.49
N LYS A 340 -20.41 29.23 11.11
CA LYS A 340 -20.27 30.09 12.31
C LYS A 340 -20.71 31.53 12.04
N LEU A 341 -20.28 32.10 10.91
CA LEU A 341 -20.65 33.47 10.55
C LEU A 341 -22.16 33.60 10.29
N ILE A 342 -22.76 32.66 9.58
CA ILE A 342 -24.21 32.63 9.31
C ILE A 342 -24.99 32.57 10.64
N THR A 343 -24.61 31.63 11.51
CA THR A 343 -25.26 31.51 12.84
C THR A 343 -25.13 32.79 13.65
N PHE A 344 -23.93 33.37 13.73
CA PHE A 344 -23.69 34.59 14.50
C PHE A 344 -24.41 35.81 13.90
N ALA A 345 -24.35 36.00 12.59
CA ALA A 345 -24.82 37.22 11.93
C ALA A 345 -26.33 37.22 11.69
N PHE A 346 -26.94 36.05 11.52
CA PHE A 346 -28.32 35.96 11.01
C PHE A 346 -29.29 35.19 11.91
N ASN A 347 -28.80 34.26 12.78
CA ASN A 347 -29.66 33.49 13.67
C ASN A 347 -29.77 34.10 15.09
N ASN A 348 -28.88 35.05 15.48
CA ASN A 348 -28.93 35.75 16.78
C ASN A 348 -29.65 37.11 16.69
N LYS A 349 -30.58 37.27 15.76
CA LYS A 349 -31.41 38.47 15.64
C LYS A 349 -32.84 38.19 16.11
N GLU A 350 -32.99 37.56 17.28
CA GLU A 350 -34.22 37.54 18.06
C GLU A 350 -34.05 38.25 19.39
#